data_bbb37e8c360ed19c7e044d4586353981
#
_entry.id   bbb37e8c360ed19c7e044d4586353981
#
_cell.length_a   1.000
_cell.length_b   1.000
_cell.length_c   1.000
_cell.angle_alpha   90.00
_cell.angle_beta   90.00
_cell.angle_gamma   90.00
#
_symmetry.space_group_name_H-M   'P 1'
#
loop_
_entity.id
_entity.type
_entity.pdbx_description
1 polymer ?
#
loop_
_entity_poly.entity_id
_entity_poly.type
_entity_poly.pdbx_seq_one_letter_code
_entity_poly.pdbx_strand_id
1 'polypeptide(L)'
;RSDRDWSSDVCSSDLSDMRPITMEEVERRREAILSTIKDPTATHEQKVTYLARHAENFMTVLEEPEELDELMRCEADVRCICNLFEGDAPYRPRYITPDYPKFLRQGSRFLELDPPKDLFEALNSLIILYHNVPSITNYPVFIGDLDALLEPYCEGLDDETIKKALRLFLIQVDRTILDSFCHANIGPKASRVGVLLMQVEAELENAVPNLTMRVDENTPDDFLLEGIRCALRSAKPSFANDAMFRSELGDDYCIASCYNGLVKGGGSYTLSRLILSNIAKRADSIRDFKEKQLPFVMDVMARYMDARIRFLVEESGWFENSFLVKEGLVDRKKFTAMYGLVGLAECVNLLMEKEGRSERFGHSEAADRLGVEIMDLIDAFNRSHVNPYCEVTDGHFLLHAQVGIDSDQNTSPGTRIPIGEEPDELIDHLKNISLFHKYFPSGTGDIFPVDLTVHRNPHFVLDIIRGAMKMDIRYLSFYSSDSDVIRVTGYLVKRSEMEKLDAGENVRQNTTGLGLGSAKNCKILDRRVR
;
A
#
# COMPACT_ATOMS: atom_id res chain seq x y z
N ARG A 1 -35.93 -19.49 15.08
CA ARG A 1 -35.45 -20.85 14.82
C ARG A 1 -35.75 -21.17 13.37
N SER A 2 -34.78 -21.07 12.51
CA SER A 2 -34.80 -21.72 11.21
C SER A 2 -33.59 -22.63 11.16
N ASP A 3 -33.83 -23.92 11.28
CA ASP A 3 -32.90 -24.96 10.93
C ASP A 3 -32.67 -24.83 9.41
N ARG A 4 -31.58 -24.18 9.02
CA ARG A 4 -31.09 -24.25 7.65
C ARG A 4 -30.38 -25.58 7.50
N ASP A 5 -31.09 -26.48 6.85
CA ASP A 5 -30.54 -27.76 6.42
C ASP A 5 -29.45 -27.51 5.36
N TRP A 6 -28.21 -27.74 5.69
CA TRP A 6 -27.04 -27.52 4.83
C TRP A 6 -26.79 -28.69 3.88
N SER A 7 -27.72 -29.63 3.75
CA SER A 7 -27.43 -30.94 3.16
C SER A 7 -28.06 -31.23 1.81
N SER A 8 -28.75 -30.32 1.10
CA SER A 8 -29.54 -30.83 -0.04
C SER A 8 -29.39 -30.20 -1.42
N ASP A 9 -28.63 -29.14 -1.64
CA ASP A 9 -28.64 -28.48 -2.96
C ASP A 9 -27.26 -28.19 -3.60
N VAL A 10 -26.23 -28.96 -3.29
CA VAL A 10 -25.05 -29.00 -4.16
C VAL A 10 -25.31 -30.04 -5.24
N CYS A 11 -25.73 -29.58 -6.43
CA CYS A 11 -25.85 -30.45 -7.59
C CYS A 11 -24.54 -31.15 -7.87
N SER A 12 -24.56 -32.45 -8.05
CA SER A 12 -23.41 -33.30 -8.33
C SER A 12 -22.68 -32.97 -9.64
N SER A 13 -23.23 -32.10 -10.48
CA SER A 13 -22.60 -31.57 -11.69
C SER A 13 -21.54 -30.50 -11.41
N ASP A 14 -21.66 -29.73 -10.30
CA ASP A 14 -20.74 -28.63 -9.99
C ASP A 14 -19.45 -29.12 -9.32
N LEU A 15 -19.40 -30.37 -8.85
CA LEU A 15 -18.23 -31.00 -8.25
C LEU A 15 -17.32 -31.71 -9.25
N SER A 16 -17.78 -31.91 -10.52
CA SER A 16 -17.02 -32.64 -11.52
C SER A 16 -15.80 -31.88 -12.07
N ASP A 17 -15.81 -30.54 -11.98
CA ASP A 17 -14.74 -29.67 -12.48
C ASP A 17 -13.74 -29.25 -11.40
N MET A 18 -13.98 -29.61 -10.13
CA MET A 18 -13.05 -29.33 -9.04
C MET A 18 -11.92 -30.36 -9.04
N ARG A 19 -10.68 -29.89 -9.20
CA ARG A 19 -9.49 -30.71 -8.99
C ARG A 19 -9.54 -31.34 -7.58
N PRO A 20 -9.50 -32.68 -7.45
CA PRO A 20 -9.54 -33.31 -6.14
C PRO A 20 -8.31 -32.89 -5.31
N ILE A 21 -8.54 -32.50 -4.06
CA ILE A 21 -7.48 -32.19 -3.10
C ILE A 21 -6.72 -33.50 -2.81
N THR A 22 -5.40 -33.50 -3.01
CA THR A 22 -4.55 -34.64 -2.72
C THR A 22 -4.29 -34.77 -1.22
N MET A 23 -3.95 -36.01 -0.78
CA MET A 23 -3.53 -36.22 0.63
C MET A 23 -2.26 -35.44 0.97
N GLU A 24 -1.37 -35.22 0.04
CA GLU A 24 -0.17 -34.41 0.22
C GLU A 24 -0.54 -32.93 0.48
N GLU A 25 -1.51 -32.38 -0.25
CA GLU A 25 -2.02 -31.03 -0.01
C GLU A 25 -2.72 -30.91 1.35
N VAL A 26 -3.48 -31.92 1.75
CA VAL A 26 -4.11 -31.97 3.07
C VAL A 26 -3.05 -31.93 4.18
N GLU A 27 -1.99 -32.74 4.07
CA GLU A 27 -0.93 -32.79 5.07
C GLU A 27 -0.13 -31.46 5.10
N ARG A 28 0.21 -30.90 3.95
CA ARG A 28 0.86 -29.59 3.87
C ARG A 28 0.04 -28.49 4.55
N ARG A 29 -1.27 -28.46 4.33
CA ARG A 29 -2.19 -27.50 4.98
C ARG A 29 -2.27 -27.70 6.48
N ARG A 30 -2.34 -28.97 6.90
CA ARG A 30 -2.30 -29.34 8.32
C ARG A 30 -1.03 -28.85 8.99
N GLU A 31 0.12 -29.03 8.37
CA GLU A 31 1.41 -28.56 8.88
C GLU A 31 1.45 -27.03 8.97
N ALA A 32 0.96 -26.32 7.97
CA ALA A 32 0.89 -24.86 7.99
C ALA A 32 -0.01 -24.33 9.13
N ILE A 33 -1.17 -24.94 9.34
CA ILE A 33 -2.06 -24.61 10.48
C ILE A 33 -1.38 -24.87 11.81
N LEU A 34 -0.75 -26.05 11.98
CA LEU A 34 -0.04 -26.39 13.20
C LEU A 34 1.15 -25.46 13.47
N SER A 35 1.88 -25.05 12.43
CA SER A 35 2.96 -24.06 12.53
C SER A 35 2.41 -22.72 13.07
N THR A 36 1.31 -22.23 12.50
CA THR A 36 0.64 -21.01 12.98
C THR A 36 0.23 -21.11 14.46
N ILE A 37 -0.39 -22.23 14.85
CA ILE A 37 -0.85 -22.42 16.23
C ILE A 37 0.33 -22.48 17.22
N LYS A 38 1.41 -23.11 16.82
CA LYS A 38 2.59 -23.33 17.66
C LYS A 38 3.57 -22.16 17.68
N ASP A 39 3.41 -21.18 16.81
CA ASP A 39 4.32 -20.03 16.72
C ASP A 39 4.34 -19.26 18.04
N PRO A 40 5.48 -19.22 18.77
CA PRO A 40 5.60 -18.53 20.04
C PRO A 40 5.67 -17.00 19.87
N THR A 41 6.00 -16.51 18.67
CA THR A 41 6.16 -15.07 18.38
C THR A 41 4.85 -14.41 17.98
N ALA A 42 3.84 -15.18 17.59
CA ALA A 42 2.54 -14.67 17.18
C ALA A 42 1.61 -14.47 18.38
N THR A 43 1.00 -13.28 18.47
CA THR A 43 -0.07 -12.97 19.44
C THR A 43 -1.35 -13.75 19.11
N HIS A 44 -2.32 -13.77 20.04
CA HIS A 44 -3.63 -14.39 19.80
C HIS A 44 -4.31 -13.83 18.55
N GLU A 45 -4.36 -12.51 18.39
CA GLU A 45 -5.01 -11.84 17.27
C GLU A 45 -4.32 -12.13 15.94
N GLN A 46 -2.99 -12.17 15.93
CA GLN A 46 -2.22 -12.58 14.77
C GLN A 46 -2.51 -14.02 14.36
N LYS A 47 -2.59 -14.96 15.33
CA LYS A 47 -2.96 -16.35 15.04
C LYS A 47 -4.36 -16.46 14.45
N VAL A 48 -5.35 -15.74 14.97
CA VAL A 48 -6.71 -15.69 14.39
C VAL A 48 -6.68 -15.19 12.95
N THR A 49 -5.94 -14.10 12.69
CA THR A 49 -5.78 -13.55 11.33
C THR A 49 -5.10 -14.53 10.39
N TYR A 50 -4.03 -15.20 10.82
CA TYR A 50 -3.32 -16.18 9.98
C TYR A 50 -4.17 -17.43 9.70
N LEU A 51 -4.96 -17.89 10.67
CA LEU A 51 -5.89 -19.01 10.47
C LEU A 51 -7.02 -18.64 9.49
N ALA A 52 -7.54 -17.39 9.56
CA ALA A 52 -8.49 -16.90 8.57
C ALA A 52 -7.90 -16.87 7.16
N ARG A 53 -6.64 -16.45 7.02
CA ARG A 53 -5.93 -16.50 5.72
C ARG A 53 -5.75 -17.92 5.17
N HIS A 54 -5.53 -18.93 6.03
CA HIS A 54 -5.53 -20.32 5.57
C HIS A 54 -6.89 -20.74 4.98
N ALA A 55 -7.99 -20.24 5.55
CA ALA A 55 -9.32 -20.49 5.00
C ALA A 55 -9.55 -19.74 3.68
N GLU A 56 -9.17 -18.46 3.60
CA GLU A 56 -9.28 -17.65 2.36
C GLU A 56 -8.45 -18.23 1.19
N ASN A 57 -7.38 -18.96 1.48
CA ASN A 57 -6.51 -19.62 0.48
C ASN A 57 -6.76 -21.13 0.37
N PHE A 58 -7.89 -21.62 0.87
CA PHE A 58 -8.15 -23.06 0.86
C PHE A 58 -8.38 -23.58 -0.55
N MET A 59 -9.18 -22.87 -1.35
CA MET A 59 -9.43 -23.14 -2.76
C MET A 59 -9.81 -21.85 -3.48
N THR A 60 -9.56 -21.80 -4.77
CA THR A 60 -10.09 -20.71 -5.60
C THR A 60 -11.59 -20.89 -5.82
N VAL A 61 -12.31 -19.75 -5.82
CA VAL A 61 -13.71 -19.64 -6.20
C VAL A 61 -13.87 -18.87 -7.53
N LEU A 62 -12.77 -18.53 -8.17
CA LEU A 62 -12.71 -17.70 -9.37
C LEU A 62 -12.56 -18.58 -10.62
N GLU A 63 -13.15 -18.14 -11.72
CA GLU A 63 -12.81 -18.61 -13.06
C GLU A 63 -11.50 -17.97 -13.51
N GLU A 64 -10.39 -18.63 -13.25
CA GLU A 64 -9.05 -18.10 -13.48
C GLU A 64 -8.45 -18.54 -14.83
N PRO A 65 -7.51 -17.76 -15.40
CA PRO A 65 -6.69 -18.21 -16.51
C PRO A 65 -5.89 -19.48 -16.17
N GLU A 66 -5.87 -20.47 -17.07
CA GLU A 66 -5.13 -21.74 -16.87
C GLU A 66 -3.63 -21.52 -16.66
N GLU A 67 -3.06 -20.47 -17.28
CA GLU A 67 -1.64 -20.12 -17.19
C GLU A 67 -1.21 -19.58 -15.83
N LEU A 68 -2.18 -19.29 -14.95
CA LEU A 68 -1.91 -18.66 -13.66
C LEU A 68 -1.11 -19.56 -12.71
N ASP A 69 -1.29 -20.89 -12.79
CA ASP A 69 -0.53 -21.84 -11.99
C ASP A 69 0.97 -21.75 -12.28
N GLU A 70 1.34 -21.65 -13.58
CA GLU A 70 2.75 -21.48 -13.99
C GLU A 70 3.33 -20.13 -13.58
N LEU A 71 2.53 -19.07 -13.62
CA LEU A 71 3.01 -17.69 -13.43
C LEU A 71 2.90 -17.18 -11.99
N MET A 72 1.98 -17.72 -11.18
CA MET A 72 1.71 -17.21 -9.82
C MET A 72 1.90 -18.26 -8.73
N ARG A 73 1.47 -19.52 -8.96
CA ARG A 73 1.48 -20.59 -7.94
C ARG A 73 2.73 -21.47 -8.01
N CYS A 74 3.84 -20.92 -8.46
CA CYS A 74 5.15 -21.55 -8.57
C CYS A 74 6.14 -20.99 -7.54
N GLU A 75 7.37 -21.49 -7.54
CA GLU A 75 8.43 -21.04 -6.64
C GLU A 75 8.72 -19.53 -6.79
N ALA A 76 9.07 -18.87 -5.68
CA ALA A 76 9.20 -17.43 -5.62
C ALA A 76 10.24 -16.84 -6.59
N ASP A 77 11.30 -17.57 -6.90
CA ASP A 77 12.40 -17.16 -7.77
C ASP A 77 12.07 -17.20 -9.27
N VAL A 78 10.96 -17.86 -9.65
CA VAL A 78 10.45 -17.94 -11.03
C VAL A 78 9.05 -17.32 -11.20
N ARG A 79 8.38 -17.00 -10.10
CA ARG A 79 7.04 -16.41 -10.09
C ARG A 79 7.04 -15.06 -10.79
N CYS A 80 6.16 -14.89 -11.79
CA CYS A 80 6.03 -13.67 -12.58
C CYS A 80 4.87 -12.76 -12.13
N ILE A 81 3.85 -13.34 -11.46
CA ILE A 81 2.67 -12.64 -10.94
C ILE A 81 2.53 -12.90 -9.45
N CYS A 82 2.11 -11.91 -8.68
CA CYS A 82 1.82 -12.04 -7.26
C CYS A 82 0.54 -11.27 -6.89
N ASN A 83 -0.39 -11.92 -6.19
CA ASN A 83 -1.65 -11.32 -5.72
C ASN A 83 -1.56 -10.66 -4.34
N LEU A 84 -0.37 -10.60 -3.73
CA LEU A 84 -0.11 -9.88 -2.48
C LEU A 84 -1.02 -10.29 -1.32
N PHE A 85 -1.19 -11.58 -1.13
CA PHE A 85 -1.98 -12.17 -0.03
C PHE A 85 -3.48 -11.84 -0.06
N GLU A 86 -4.05 -11.53 -1.23
CA GLU A 86 -5.49 -11.27 -1.33
C GLU A 86 -6.36 -12.52 -1.11
N GLY A 87 -5.76 -13.70 -1.16
CA GLY A 87 -6.48 -14.97 -1.07
C GLY A 87 -7.16 -15.38 -2.37
N ASP A 88 -7.60 -16.64 -2.43
CA ASP A 88 -8.21 -17.25 -3.60
C ASP A 88 -9.76 -17.21 -3.53
N ALA A 89 -10.32 -16.82 -2.37
CA ALA A 89 -11.75 -16.62 -2.16
C ALA A 89 -12.04 -15.18 -1.68
N PRO A 90 -12.03 -14.20 -2.58
CA PRO A 90 -12.22 -12.80 -2.22
C PRO A 90 -13.68 -12.53 -1.82
N TYR A 91 -13.91 -12.11 -0.58
CA TYR A 91 -15.24 -11.75 -0.11
C TYR A 91 -15.42 -10.24 0.09
N ARG A 92 -14.37 -9.44 -0.08
CA ARG A 92 -14.35 -7.99 0.07
C ARG A 92 -13.34 -7.35 -0.89
N PRO A 93 -13.51 -6.05 -1.24
CA PRO A 93 -12.49 -5.31 -1.95
C PRO A 93 -11.17 -5.22 -1.16
N ARG A 94 -10.06 -5.12 -1.87
CA ARG A 94 -8.74 -4.99 -1.26
C ARG A 94 -8.62 -3.75 -0.39
N TYR A 95 -9.00 -2.59 -0.93
CA TYR A 95 -8.94 -1.30 -0.24
C TYR A 95 -10.30 -0.64 -0.25
N ILE A 96 -10.66 -0.07 0.90
CA ILE A 96 -11.90 0.66 1.10
C ILE A 96 -11.53 2.01 1.71
N THR A 97 -11.99 3.11 1.08
CA THR A 97 -11.68 4.48 1.46
C THR A 97 -12.98 5.26 1.74
N PRO A 98 -13.62 5.08 2.90
CA PRO A 98 -14.93 5.67 3.19
C PRO A 98 -14.92 7.20 3.13
N ASP A 99 -16.07 7.79 2.85
CA ASP A 99 -16.33 9.22 2.99
C ASP A 99 -16.50 9.59 4.47
N TYR A 100 -15.38 9.81 5.16
CA TYR A 100 -15.38 10.21 6.58
C TYR A 100 -16.06 11.55 6.84
N PRO A 101 -15.90 12.61 6.01
CA PRO A 101 -16.68 13.83 6.15
C PRO A 101 -18.17 13.59 6.16
N LYS A 102 -18.68 12.73 5.28
CA LYS A 102 -20.11 12.36 5.25
C LYS A 102 -20.52 11.61 6.52
N PHE A 103 -19.69 10.65 6.97
CA PHE A 103 -19.96 9.93 8.22
C PHE A 103 -20.10 10.89 9.42
N LEU A 104 -19.16 11.84 9.60
CA LEU A 104 -19.24 12.79 10.70
C LEU A 104 -20.46 13.73 10.61
N ARG A 105 -20.93 14.05 9.39
CA ARG A 105 -22.13 14.89 9.20
C ARG A 105 -23.45 14.16 9.46
N GLN A 106 -23.51 12.84 9.17
CA GLN A 106 -24.79 12.09 9.23
C GLN A 106 -24.87 11.07 10.37
N GLY A 107 -23.73 10.70 10.98
CA GLY A 107 -23.64 9.55 11.86
C GLY A 107 -23.74 8.23 11.11
N SER A 108 -24.12 7.15 11.81
CA SER A 108 -24.34 5.83 11.23
C SER A 108 -25.51 5.15 11.94
N ARG A 109 -26.50 4.76 11.16
CA ARG A 109 -27.66 4.01 11.68
C ARG A 109 -27.25 2.59 12.08
N PHE A 110 -26.36 1.97 11.30
CA PHE A 110 -25.87 0.61 11.57
C PHE A 110 -25.07 0.53 12.86
N LEU A 111 -24.22 1.54 13.11
CA LEU A 111 -23.39 1.63 14.32
C LEU A 111 -24.11 2.31 15.49
N GLU A 112 -25.36 2.73 15.31
CA GLU A 112 -26.16 3.47 16.31
C GLU A 112 -25.43 4.72 16.82
N LEU A 113 -24.80 5.48 15.91
CA LEU A 113 -24.06 6.70 16.20
C LEU A 113 -24.75 7.93 15.62
N ASP A 114 -25.03 8.89 16.46
CA ASP A 114 -25.46 10.24 16.04
C ASP A 114 -24.27 11.05 15.48
N PRO A 115 -24.52 12.11 14.68
CA PRO A 115 -23.47 13.05 14.31
C PRO A 115 -22.79 13.65 15.54
N PRO A 116 -21.44 13.64 15.62
CA PRO A 116 -20.71 14.16 16.77
C PRO A 116 -20.88 15.68 16.92
N LYS A 117 -20.92 16.14 18.15
CA LYS A 117 -21.11 17.57 18.53
C LYS A 117 -19.83 18.25 18.96
N ASP A 118 -18.84 17.49 19.36
CA ASP A 118 -17.55 18.00 19.82
C ASP A 118 -16.38 17.10 19.38
N LEU A 119 -15.15 17.51 19.67
CA LEU A 119 -13.94 16.80 19.31
C LEU A 119 -13.89 15.38 19.90
N PHE A 120 -14.33 15.19 21.14
CA PHE A 120 -14.24 13.90 21.82
C PHE A 120 -15.24 12.90 21.22
N GLU A 121 -16.46 13.34 20.92
CA GLU A 121 -17.45 12.53 20.21
C GLU A 121 -16.98 12.19 18.78
N ALA A 122 -16.37 13.16 18.07
CA ALA A 122 -15.83 12.91 16.73
C ALA A 122 -14.72 11.84 16.73
N LEU A 123 -13.75 11.96 17.62
CA LEU A 123 -12.66 11.00 17.75
C LEU A 123 -13.18 9.61 18.15
N ASN A 124 -14.12 9.52 19.09
CA ASN A 124 -14.72 8.27 19.49
C ASN A 124 -15.50 7.59 18.35
N SER A 125 -16.32 8.37 17.62
CA SER A 125 -17.09 7.87 16.49
C SER A 125 -16.18 7.35 15.37
N LEU A 126 -15.08 8.06 15.08
CA LEU A 126 -14.09 7.61 14.09
C LEU A 126 -13.44 6.29 14.50
N ILE A 127 -13.02 6.12 15.75
CA ILE A 127 -12.44 4.86 16.24
C ILE A 127 -13.43 3.70 16.07
N ILE A 128 -14.71 3.90 16.40
CA ILE A 128 -15.73 2.87 16.23
C ILE A 128 -15.88 2.52 14.74
N LEU A 129 -15.95 3.51 13.86
CA LEU A 129 -16.04 3.25 12.42
C LEU A 129 -14.82 2.48 11.90
N TYR A 130 -13.61 2.85 12.32
CA TYR A 130 -12.37 2.20 11.86
C TYR A 130 -12.36 0.69 12.09
N HIS A 131 -12.89 0.23 13.22
CA HIS A 131 -13.02 -1.21 13.50
C HIS A 131 -14.05 -1.93 12.61
N ASN A 132 -14.83 -1.19 11.82
CA ASN A 132 -15.86 -1.70 10.94
C ASN A 132 -15.55 -1.44 9.44
N VAL A 133 -14.30 -1.06 9.12
CA VAL A 133 -13.83 -0.86 7.73
C VAL A 133 -12.82 -1.96 7.39
N PRO A 134 -13.30 -3.13 6.91
CA PRO A 134 -12.42 -4.23 6.56
C PRO A 134 -11.64 -3.88 5.28
N SER A 135 -10.34 -4.19 5.28
CA SER A 135 -9.49 -4.16 4.10
C SER A 135 -8.69 -5.44 4.03
N ILE A 136 -7.69 -5.52 3.16
CA ILE A 136 -6.82 -6.70 3.04
C ILE A 136 -6.17 -7.12 4.37
N THR A 137 -5.93 -6.17 5.28
CA THR A 137 -5.31 -6.42 6.58
C THR A 137 -6.30 -6.57 7.73
N ASN A 138 -7.59 -6.58 7.47
CA ASN A 138 -8.71 -6.51 8.41
C ASN A 138 -8.83 -5.17 9.17
N TYR A 139 -8.02 -4.17 8.81
CA TYR A 139 -8.02 -2.83 9.37
C TYR A 139 -8.20 -1.79 8.26
N PRO A 140 -8.64 -0.56 8.59
CA PRO A 140 -8.76 0.48 7.59
C PRO A 140 -7.39 0.84 7.02
N VAL A 141 -7.30 0.96 5.70
CA VAL A 141 -6.10 1.45 5.01
C VAL A 141 -6.09 2.96 4.82
N PHE A 142 -7.20 3.61 5.12
CA PHE A 142 -7.36 5.06 5.11
C PHE A 142 -8.27 5.47 6.26
N ILE A 143 -7.84 6.44 7.06
CA ILE A 143 -8.57 6.95 8.23
C ILE A 143 -8.93 8.43 8.13
N GLY A 144 -8.80 9.00 6.94
CA GLY A 144 -9.25 10.34 6.61
C GLY A 144 -8.15 11.38 6.47
N ASP A 145 -8.55 12.56 6.04
CA ASP A 145 -7.77 13.80 6.07
C ASP A 145 -7.91 14.37 7.49
N LEU A 146 -7.11 13.86 8.45
CA LEU A 146 -7.37 14.04 9.88
C LEU A 146 -7.41 15.52 10.32
N ASP A 147 -6.55 16.35 9.76
CA ASP A 147 -6.53 17.78 10.07
C ASP A 147 -7.84 18.46 9.63
N ALA A 148 -8.24 18.26 8.39
CA ALA A 148 -9.47 18.84 7.85
C ALA A 148 -10.74 18.27 8.51
N LEU A 149 -10.73 16.98 8.89
CA LEU A 149 -11.85 16.34 9.57
C LEU A 149 -12.08 16.88 10.98
N LEU A 150 -10.99 17.16 11.71
CA LEU A 150 -11.07 17.49 13.13
C LEU A 150 -11.06 19.00 13.39
N GLU A 151 -10.53 19.83 12.47
CA GLU A 151 -10.47 21.29 12.61
C GLU A 151 -11.80 21.92 13.04
N PRO A 152 -12.97 21.54 12.43
CA PRO A 152 -14.25 22.14 12.82
C PRO A 152 -14.67 21.86 14.27
N TYR A 153 -14.19 20.78 14.88
CA TYR A 153 -14.51 20.41 16.26
C TYR A 153 -13.55 21.01 17.30
N CYS A 154 -12.54 21.75 16.84
CA CYS A 154 -11.52 22.36 17.69
C CYS A 154 -11.78 23.85 17.97
N GLU A 155 -12.86 24.41 17.43
CA GLU A 155 -13.22 25.81 17.69
C GLU A 155 -13.46 26.05 19.20
N GLY A 156 -12.84 27.09 19.75
CA GLY A 156 -12.94 27.44 21.15
C GLY A 156 -12.12 26.60 22.15
N LEU A 157 -11.45 25.54 21.68
CA LEU A 157 -10.54 24.73 22.50
C LEU A 157 -9.13 25.31 22.51
N ASP A 158 -8.42 25.21 23.64
CA ASP A 158 -6.99 25.50 23.72
C ASP A 158 -6.13 24.37 23.16
N ASP A 159 -4.85 24.67 22.81
CA ASP A 159 -3.92 23.73 22.20
C ASP A 159 -3.63 22.51 23.10
N GLU A 160 -3.56 22.69 24.40
CA GLU A 160 -3.27 21.58 25.34
C GLU A 160 -4.43 20.58 25.38
N THR A 161 -5.67 21.06 25.36
CA THR A 161 -6.86 20.23 25.27
C THR A 161 -6.89 19.43 23.97
N ILE A 162 -6.62 20.10 22.84
CA ILE A 162 -6.56 19.44 21.53
C ILE A 162 -5.43 18.41 21.49
N LYS A 163 -4.21 18.75 21.91
CA LYS A 163 -3.07 17.81 21.97
C LYS A 163 -3.37 16.61 22.84
N LYS A 164 -4.01 16.79 23.98
CA LYS A 164 -4.39 15.68 24.85
C LYS A 164 -5.38 14.74 24.17
N ALA A 165 -6.39 15.28 23.51
CA ALA A 165 -7.37 14.48 22.77
C ALA A 165 -6.70 13.73 21.61
N LEU A 166 -5.89 14.40 20.79
CA LEU A 166 -5.13 13.79 19.70
C LEU A 166 -4.16 12.70 20.19
N ARG A 167 -3.46 12.95 21.30
CA ARG A 167 -2.56 11.97 21.91
C ARG A 167 -3.29 10.69 22.31
N LEU A 168 -4.43 10.79 22.97
CA LEU A 168 -5.23 9.63 23.36
C LEU A 168 -5.74 8.87 22.13
N PHE A 169 -6.23 9.60 21.14
CA PHE A 169 -6.69 9.02 19.87
C PHE A 169 -5.56 8.29 19.13
N LEU A 170 -4.40 8.91 18.93
CA LEU A 170 -3.27 8.32 18.23
C LEU A 170 -2.68 7.11 18.98
N ILE A 171 -2.65 7.14 20.31
CA ILE A 171 -2.29 5.97 21.11
C ILE A 171 -3.30 4.84 20.89
N GLN A 172 -4.59 5.14 20.89
CA GLN A 172 -5.62 4.12 20.66
C GLN A 172 -5.50 3.54 19.24
N VAL A 173 -5.34 4.37 18.21
CA VAL A 173 -5.12 3.91 16.83
C VAL A 173 -3.92 2.97 16.76
N ASP A 174 -2.75 3.35 17.28
CA ASP A 174 -1.55 2.52 17.23
C ASP A 174 -1.68 1.22 18.04
N ARG A 175 -2.48 1.21 19.13
CA ARG A 175 -2.62 0.04 20.00
C ARG A 175 -3.72 -0.93 19.56
N THR A 176 -4.68 -0.48 18.74
CA THR A 176 -5.84 -1.28 18.32
C THR A 176 -5.84 -1.60 16.83
N ILE A 177 -5.14 -0.82 16.00
CA ILE A 177 -4.93 -1.11 14.59
C ILE A 177 -3.50 -1.64 14.43
N LEU A 178 -3.37 -2.96 14.28
CA LEU A 178 -2.09 -3.67 14.36
C LEU A 178 -1.34 -3.71 13.02
N ASP A 179 -1.49 -2.65 12.21
CA ASP A 179 -0.95 -2.63 10.85
C ASP A 179 -0.61 -1.21 10.39
N SER A 180 0.65 -0.95 10.06
CA SER A 180 1.11 0.35 9.58
C SER A 180 0.71 0.67 8.13
N PHE A 181 -0.10 -0.17 7.48
CA PHE A 181 -0.84 0.20 6.27
C PHE A 181 -2.07 1.09 6.56
N CYS A 182 -2.48 1.23 7.82
CA CYS A 182 -3.43 2.26 8.25
C CYS A 182 -2.83 3.65 8.03
N HIS A 183 -3.48 4.49 7.23
CA HIS A 183 -2.92 5.73 6.69
C HIS A 183 -3.86 6.93 6.86
N ALA A 184 -3.31 8.05 7.28
CA ALA A 184 -3.99 9.34 7.33
C ALA A 184 -3.33 10.35 6.39
N ASN A 185 -4.10 11.35 5.94
CA ASN A 185 -3.57 12.48 5.18
C ASN A 185 -3.72 13.78 5.96
N ILE A 186 -2.89 14.77 5.63
CA ILE A 186 -2.97 16.17 6.09
C ILE A 186 -2.63 17.13 4.94
N GLY A 187 -2.98 18.40 5.08
CA GLY A 187 -2.71 19.44 4.08
C GLY A 187 -3.53 19.26 2.79
N PRO A 188 -3.17 19.94 1.67
CA PRO A 188 -2.03 20.87 1.51
C PRO A 188 -2.21 22.22 2.22
N LYS A 189 -3.44 22.59 2.60
CA LYS A 189 -3.73 23.81 3.34
C LYS A 189 -3.25 23.67 4.79
N ALA A 190 -2.49 24.65 5.26
CA ALA A 190 -2.08 24.69 6.67
C ALA A 190 -3.30 24.80 7.59
N SER A 191 -3.29 24.02 8.65
CA SER A 191 -4.33 23.99 9.68
C SER A 191 -3.71 23.94 11.08
N ARG A 192 -4.44 24.44 12.08
CA ARG A 192 -4.01 24.37 13.49
C ARG A 192 -3.92 22.92 13.96
N VAL A 193 -4.92 22.12 13.63
CA VAL A 193 -4.96 20.69 14.00
C VAL A 193 -3.83 19.94 13.33
N GLY A 194 -3.51 20.23 12.06
CA GLY A 194 -2.39 19.60 11.36
C GLY A 194 -1.05 19.83 12.06
N VAL A 195 -0.78 21.06 12.52
CA VAL A 195 0.43 21.38 13.31
C VAL A 195 0.45 20.61 14.63
N LEU A 196 -0.64 20.65 15.40
CA LEU A 196 -0.71 19.97 16.70
C LEU A 196 -0.62 18.43 16.56
N LEU A 197 -1.22 17.88 15.52
CA LEU A 197 -1.13 16.43 15.21
C LEU A 197 0.31 16.02 14.93
N MET A 198 1.04 16.76 14.10
CA MET A 198 2.45 16.48 13.80
C MET A 198 3.34 16.59 15.05
N GLN A 199 3.08 17.58 15.92
CA GLN A 199 3.80 17.70 17.19
C GLN A 199 3.58 16.51 18.09
N VAL A 200 2.34 16.05 18.22
CA VAL A 200 2.00 14.86 19.04
C VAL A 200 2.61 13.59 18.43
N GLU A 201 2.57 13.42 17.10
CA GLU A 201 3.19 12.26 16.43
C GLU A 201 4.71 12.23 16.59
N ALA A 202 5.37 13.39 16.53
CA ALA A 202 6.82 13.50 16.77
C ALA A 202 7.21 13.12 18.22
N GLU A 203 6.32 13.32 19.19
CA GLU A 203 6.54 12.91 20.59
C GLU A 203 6.24 11.43 20.83
N LEU A 204 5.23 10.87 20.14
CA LEU A 204 4.80 9.48 20.33
C LEU A 204 5.70 8.47 19.60
N GLU A 205 6.28 8.87 18.48
CA GLU A 205 7.10 8.00 17.62
C GLU A 205 6.41 6.64 17.33
N ASN A 206 5.11 6.69 17.03
CA ASN A 206 4.30 5.52 16.71
C ASN A 206 4.52 5.07 15.25
N ALA A 207 4.39 3.78 14.97
CA ALA A 207 4.39 3.26 13.59
C ALA A 207 3.00 3.41 12.93
N VAL A 208 1.92 3.47 13.71
CA VAL A 208 0.54 3.60 13.23
C VAL A 208 -0.12 4.85 13.85
N PRO A 209 -0.84 5.63 13.06
CA PRO A 209 -1.04 5.52 11.61
C PRO A 209 0.21 5.94 10.83
N ASN A 210 0.32 5.49 9.58
CA ASN A 210 1.17 6.13 8.60
C ASN A 210 0.55 7.50 8.25
N LEU A 211 1.36 8.46 7.83
CA LEU A 211 0.90 9.83 7.57
C LEU A 211 1.51 10.37 6.28
N THR A 212 0.71 11.04 5.47
CA THR A 212 1.17 11.79 4.30
C THR A 212 0.69 13.23 4.37
N MET A 213 1.63 14.16 4.15
CA MET A 213 1.35 15.57 3.90
C MET A 213 1.24 15.80 2.40
N ARG A 214 0.09 16.27 1.95
CA ARG A 214 -0.08 16.76 0.58
C ARG A 214 0.58 18.13 0.47
N VAL A 215 1.30 18.36 -0.61
CA VAL A 215 2.09 19.57 -0.83
C VAL A 215 1.77 20.15 -2.19
N ASP A 216 1.42 21.41 -2.25
CA ASP A 216 1.27 22.21 -3.45
C ASP A 216 2.15 23.47 -3.43
N GLU A 217 2.03 24.31 -4.44
CA GLU A 217 2.78 25.57 -4.51
C GLU A 217 2.39 26.58 -3.42
N ASN A 218 1.17 26.47 -2.88
CA ASN A 218 0.61 27.38 -1.88
C ASN A 218 0.79 26.86 -0.43
N THR A 219 1.29 25.62 -0.27
CA THR A 219 1.55 25.07 1.08
C THR A 219 2.62 25.93 1.78
N PRO A 220 2.33 26.57 2.94
CA PRO A 220 3.28 27.43 3.61
C PRO A 220 4.54 26.69 4.05
N ASP A 221 5.71 27.33 3.92
CA ASP A 221 6.99 26.73 4.31
C ASP A 221 7.04 26.37 5.79
N ASP A 222 6.46 27.20 6.67
CA ASP A 222 6.42 26.90 8.11
C ASP A 222 5.62 25.62 8.41
N PHE A 223 4.51 25.39 7.70
CA PHE A 223 3.72 24.17 7.84
C PHE A 223 4.49 22.94 7.30
N LEU A 224 5.18 23.10 6.17
CA LEU A 224 6.03 22.06 5.61
C LEU A 224 7.23 21.74 6.51
N LEU A 225 7.85 22.75 7.12
CA LEU A 225 8.93 22.57 8.09
C LEU A 225 8.47 21.81 9.35
N GLU A 226 7.23 22.02 9.81
CA GLU A 226 6.68 21.25 10.93
C GLU A 226 6.55 19.76 10.53
N GLY A 227 6.07 19.48 9.32
CA GLY A 227 6.04 18.12 8.77
C GLY A 227 7.42 17.49 8.66
N ILE A 228 8.43 18.25 8.22
CA ILE A 228 9.82 17.79 8.14
C ILE A 228 10.38 17.47 9.52
N ARG A 229 10.17 18.32 10.53
CA ARG A 229 10.61 18.04 11.91
C ARG A 229 9.98 16.77 12.45
N CYS A 230 8.69 16.58 12.20
CA CYS A 230 7.99 15.34 12.56
C CYS A 230 8.59 14.13 11.84
N ALA A 231 8.84 14.21 10.52
CA ALA A 231 9.40 13.13 9.72
C ALA A 231 10.81 12.72 10.18
N LEU A 232 11.63 13.67 10.59
CA LEU A 232 12.97 13.39 11.14
C LEU A 232 12.91 12.66 12.48
N ARG A 233 11.79 12.72 13.21
CA ARG A 233 11.61 12.03 14.50
C ARG A 233 10.92 10.67 14.36
N SER A 234 9.88 10.60 13.52
CA SER A 234 8.95 9.48 13.46
C SER A 234 8.81 8.86 12.06
N ALA A 235 9.70 9.20 11.11
CA ALA A 235 9.66 8.77 9.70
C ALA A 235 8.34 9.08 8.97
N LYS A 236 7.53 9.98 9.51
CA LYS A 236 6.26 10.48 8.94
C LYS A 236 6.03 11.94 9.34
N PRO A 237 5.34 12.74 8.52
CA PRO A 237 4.69 12.37 7.25
C PRO A 237 5.68 12.12 6.10
N SER A 238 5.18 11.43 5.07
CA SER A 238 5.73 11.53 3.73
C SER A 238 5.16 12.75 3.02
N PHE A 239 5.75 13.14 1.89
CA PHE A 239 5.39 14.35 1.16
C PHE A 239 4.92 13.98 -0.24
N ALA A 240 3.66 14.29 -0.56
CA ALA A 240 3.01 13.96 -1.82
C ALA A 240 2.79 15.21 -2.67
N ASN A 241 3.07 15.13 -3.95
CA ASN A 241 2.80 16.17 -4.94
C ASN A 241 1.29 16.25 -5.22
N ASP A 242 0.60 17.17 -4.56
CA ASP A 242 -0.86 17.33 -4.64
C ASP A 242 -1.33 17.56 -6.08
N ALA A 243 -0.59 18.35 -6.87
CA ALA A 243 -0.94 18.65 -8.24
C ALA A 243 -0.98 17.39 -9.12
N MET A 244 -0.02 16.47 -8.97
CA MET A 244 0.01 15.23 -9.73
C MET A 244 -1.16 14.30 -9.39
N PHE A 245 -1.46 14.11 -8.11
CA PHE A 245 -2.60 13.27 -7.70
C PHE A 245 -3.94 13.89 -8.12
N ARG A 246 -4.10 15.19 -7.92
CA ARG A 246 -5.33 15.92 -8.27
C ARG A 246 -5.61 15.91 -9.78
N SER A 247 -4.58 16.05 -10.60
CA SER A 247 -4.73 16.02 -12.07
C SER A 247 -5.23 14.69 -12.60
N GLU A 248 -4.98 13.59 -11.89
CA GLU A 248 -5.32 12.22 -12.31
C GLU A 248 -6.57 11.66 -11.63
N LEU A 249 -6.81 12.02 -10.38
CA LEU A 249 -7.87 11.44 -9.54
C LEU A 249 -8.92 12.45 -9.09
N GLY A 250 -8.76 13.74 -9.45
CA GLY A 250 -9.66 14.80 -9.02
C GLY A 250 -9.44 15.26 -7.59
N ASP A 251 -10.28 16.20 -7.14
CA ASP A 251 -10.14 16.83 -5.81
C ASP A 251 -10.45 15.89 -4.64
N ASP A 252 -11.26 14.86 -4.89
CA ASP A 252 -11.66 13.88 -3.87
C ASP A 252 -10.67 12.71 -3.71
N TYR A 253 -9.43 12.86 -4.19
CA TYR A 253 -8.43 11.81 -3.99
C TYR A 253 -8.00 11.68 -2.53
N CYS A 254 -7.51 10.50 -2.19
CA CYS A 254 -6.80 10.23 -0.95
C CYS A 254 -5.57 9.37 -1.21
N ILE A 255 -4.64 9.39 -0.26
CA ILE A 255 -3.50 8.49 -0.25
C ILE A 255 -3.71 7.49 0.89
N ALA A 256 -3.82 6.22 0.52
CA ALA A 256 -4.16 5.13 1.42
C ALA A 256 -3.02 4.11 1.53
N SER A 257 -3.03 3.30 2.55
CA SER A 257 -2.07 2.21 2.78
C SER A 257 -0.62 2.72 2.83
N CYS A 258 0.14 2.58 1.76
CA CYS A 258 1.51 3.11 1.67
C CYS A 258 1.56 4.48 0.96
N TYR A 259 1.31 4.51 -0.35
CA TYR A 259 1.25 5.73 -1.18
C TYR A 259 0.21 5.59 -2.30
N ASN A 260 -0.83 4.80 -2.05
CA ASN A 260 -1.84 4.47 -3.04
C ASN A 260 -2.83 5.61 -3.23
N GLY A 261 -2.77 6.28 -4.39
CA GLY A 261 -3.78 7.24 -4.80
C GLY A 261 -5.09 6.53 -5.13
N LEU A 262 -6.16 6.89 -4.43
CA LEU A 262 -7.52 6.37 -4.60
C LEU A 262 -8.53 7.52 -4.44
N VAL A 263 -9.81 7.25 -4.72
CA VAL A 263 -10.89 8.24 -4.57
C VAL A 263 -11.65 8.01 -3.27
N LYS A 264 -11.90 9.07 -2.50
CA LYS A 264 -12.69 9.03 -1.26
C LYS A 264 -14.14 8.61 -1.53
N GLY A 265 -14.66 7.76 -0.67
CA GLY A 265 -15.95 7.11 -0.86
C GLY A 265 -15.90 5.95 -1.85
N GLY A 266 -14.69 5.45 -2.18
CA GLY A 266 -14.46 4.34 -3.11
C GLY A 266 -13.45 3.35 -2.56
N GLY A 267 -12.51 2.94 -3.40
CA GLY A 267 -11.46 2.01 -3.05
C GLY A 267 -10.81 1.32 -4.24
N SER A 268 -10.20 0.18 -3.98
CA SER A 268 -9.65 -0.69 -5.01
C SER A 268 -10.20 -2.10 -4.86
N TYR A 269 -10.69 -2.68 -5.96
CA TYR A 269 -11.16 -4.07 -5.99
C TYR A 269 -10.03 -5.04 -5.67
N THR A 270 -8.89 -4.89 -6.35
CA THR A 270 -7.74 -5.79 -6.29
C THR A 270 -6.45 -5.06 -6.64
N LEU A 271 -5.33 -5.64 -6.24
CA LEU A 271 -3.99 -5.27 -6.65
C LEU A 271 -3.18 -6.54 -6.90
N SER A 272 -2.88 -6.81 -8.14
CA SER A 272 -1.87 -7.81 -8.53
C SER A 272 -0.65 -7.11 -9.10
N ARG A 273 0.51 -7.77 -9.04
CA ARG A 273 1.76 -7.17 -9.54
C ARG A 273 2.56 -8.11 -10.44
N LEU A 274 3.22 -7.52 -11.40
CA LEU A 274 4.27 -8.13 -12.21
C LEU A 274 5.59 -8.16 -11.41
N ILE A 275 6.33 -9.26 -11.49
CA ILE A 275 7.71 -9.36 -11.00
C ILE A 275 8.60 -9.31 -12.24
N LEU A 276 8.98 -8.08 -12.63
CA LEU A 276 9.66 -7.82 -13.91
C LEU A 276 11.02 -8.54 -14.02
N SER A 277 11.76 -8.66 -12.91
CA SER A 277 13.01 -9.39 -12.86
C SER A 277 12.86 -10.87 -13.25
N ASN A 278 11.77 -11.52 -12.81
CA ASN A 278 11.50 -12.91 -13.12
C ASN A 278 10.99 -13.08 -14.57
N ILE A 279 10.22 -12.11 -15.08
CA ILE A 279 9.84 -12.10 -16.50
C ILE A 279 11.08 -11.97 -17.38
N ALA A 280 12.06 -11.11 -17.00
CA ALA A 280 13.32 -10.98 -17.72
C ALA A 280 14.18 -12.26 -17.71
N LYS A 281 14.10 -13.09 -16.66
CA LYS A 281 14.78 -14.40 -16.62
C LYS A 281 14.25 -15.36 -17.69
N ARG A 282 12.95 -15.30 -18.01
CA ARG A 282 12.29 -16.13 -19.05
C ARG A 282 12.68 -15.73 -20.46
N ALA A 283 13.12 -14.52 -20.69
CA ALA A 283 13.42 -13.98 -22.01
C ALA A 283 14.85 -14.31 -22.44
N ASP A 284 15.06 -14.61 -23.73
CA ASP A 284 16.39 -14.84 -24.31
C ASP A 284 17.12 -13.55 -24.67
N SER A 285 16.40 -12.46 -24.92
CA SER A 285 16.92 -11.16 -25.33
C SER A 285 15.96 -10.03 -24.95
N ILE A 286 16.41 -8.76 -25.07
CA ILE A 286 15.53 -7.58 -24.93
C ILE A 286 14.33 -7.68 -25.88
N ARG A 287 14.55 -8.14 -27.09
CA ARG A 287 13.48 -8.30 -28.09
C ARG A 287 12.46 -9.35 -27.67
N ASP A 288 12.90 -10.53 -27.26
CA ASP A 288 12.02 -11.61 -26.78
C ASP A 288 11.22 -11.16 -25.55
N PHE A 289 11.88 -10.43 -24.62
CA PHE A 289 11.21 -9.84 -23.47
C PHE A 289 10.06 -8.91 -23.88
N LYS A 290 10.34 -7.93 -24.75
CA LYS A 290 9.38 -6.89 -25.14
C LYS A 290 8.25 -7.40 -26.04
N GLU A 291 8.54 -8.34 -26.95
CA GLU A 291 7.59 -8.80 -27.96
C GLU A 291 6.79 -10.04 -27.52
N LYS A 292 7.27 -10.84 -26.54
CA LYS A 292 6.62 -12.10 -26.16
C LYS A 292 6.39 -12.23 -24.66
N GLN A 293 7.45 -12.24 -23.82
CA GLN A 293 7.34 -12.61 -22.41
C GLN A 293 6.52 -11.60 -21.61
N LEU A 294 6.85 -10.30 -21.73
CA LEU A 294 6.13 -9.25 -21.02
C LEU A 294 4.66 -9.16 -21.45
N PRO A 295 4.31 -9.09 -22.76
CA PRO A 295 2.91 -9.05 -23.18
C PRO A 295 2.09 -10.27 -22.71
N PHE A 296 2.67 -11.47 -22.75
CA PHE A 296 2.01 -12.68 -22.28
C PHE A 296 1.66 -12.61 -20.79
N VAL A 297 2.64 -12.26 -19.94
CA VAL A 297 2.39 -12.20 -18.49
C VAL A 297 1.44 -11.05 -18.13
N MET A 298 1.52 -9.92 -18.86
CA MET A 298 0.59 -8.79 -18.68
C MET A 298 -0.86 -9.20 -18.95
N ASP A 299 -1.10 -9.93 -20.04
CA ASP A 299 -2.43 -10.40 -20.41
C ASP A 299 -3.02 -11.35 -19.36
N VAL A 300 -2.23 -12.35 -18.92
CA VAL A 300 -2.67 -13.30 -17.89
C VAL A 300 -3.02 -12.58 -16.59
N MET A 301 -2.19 -11.62 -16.14
CA MET A 301 -2.48 -10.86 -14.92
C MET A 301 -3.75 -10.03 -15.06
N ALA A 302 -3.97 -9.38 -16.21
CA ALA A 302 -5.18 -8.59 -16.43
C ALA A 302 -6.45 -9.46 -16.41
N ARG A 303 -6.44 -10.62 -17.09
CA ARG A 303 -7.56 -11.59 -17.07
C ARG A 303 -7.85 -12.11 -15.66
N TYR A 304 -6.81 -12.37 -14.86
CA TYR A 304 -6.96 -12.73 -13.45
C TYR A 304 -7.61 -11.62 -12.63
N MET A 305 -7.16 -10.38 -12.81
CA MET A 305 -7.77 -9.22 -12.12
C MET A 305 -9.22 -9.03 -12.54
N ASP A 306 -9.56 -9.22 -13.81
CA ASP A 306 -10.95 -9.16 -14.31
C ASP A 306 -11.83 -10.22 -13.65
N ALA A 307 -11.35 -11.46 -13.51
CA ALA A 307 -12.07 -12.52 -12.83
C ALA A 307 -12.37 -12.17 -11.37
N ARG A 308 -11.38 -11.61 -10.64
CA ARG A 308 -11.57 -11.15 -9.26
C ARG A 308 -12.58 -10.02 -9.15
N ILE A 309 -12.51 -9.04 -10.03
CA ILE A 309 -13.43 -7.89 -10.03
C ILE A 309 -14.85 -8.35 -10.33
N ARG A 310 -15.02 -9.20 -11.34
CA ARG A 310 -16.32 -9.78 -11.70
C ARG A 310 -16.95 -10.50 -10.50
N PHE A 311 -16.20 -11.40 -9.86
CA PHE A 311 -16.66 -12.12 -8.68
C PHE A 311 -17.08 -11.18 -7.54
N LEU A 312 -16.23 -10.19 -7.22
CA LEU A 312 -16.52 -9.22 -6.17
C LEU A 312 -17.78 -8.40 -6.45
N VAL A 313 -18.05 -8.06 -7.70
CA VAL A 313 -19.19 -7.22 -8.08
C VAL A 313 -20.45 -8.02 -8.30
N GLU A 314 -20.37 -9.22 -8.91
CA GLU A 314 -21.55 -9.96 -9.35
C GLU A 314 -21.96 -11.08 -8.39
N GLU A 315 -21.02 -11.66 -7.63
CA GLU A 315 -21.26 -12.90 -6.89
C GLU A 315 -21.04 -12.78 -5.38
N SER A 316 -20.05 -11.99 -4.93
CA SER A 316 -19.70 -11.93 -3.50
C SER A 316 -20.79 -11.33 -2.61
N GLY A 317 -21.70 -10.54 -3.17
CA GLY A 317 -22.74 -9.81 -2.44
C GLY A 317 -22.20 -8.70 -1.53
N TRP A 318 -20.92 -8.35 -1.64
CA TRP A 318 -20.32 -7.36 -0.74
C TRP A 318 -20.96 -5.98 -0.90
N PHE A 319 -21.14 -5.53 -2.15
CA PHE A 319 -21.72 -4.21 -2.43
C PHE A 319 -23.20 -4.10 -2.06
N GLU A 320 -23.93 -5.21 -2.08
CA GLU A 320 -25.34 -5.30 -1.67
C GLU A 320 -25.50 -5.38 -0.15
N ASN A 321 -24.55 -5.98 0.56
CA ASN A 321 -24.69 -6.30 1.98
C ASN A 321 -23.94 -5.35 2.91
N SER A 322 -22.88 -4.69 2.45
CA SER A 322 -22.08 -3.78 3.28
C SER A 322 -22.90 -2.57 3.74
N PHE A 323 -22.90 -2.30 5.06
CA PHE A 323 -23.51 -1.10 5.61
C PHE A 323 -22.84 0.18 5.10
N LEU A 324 -21.53 0.14 4.79
CA LEU A 324 -20.80 1.27 4.22
C LEU A 324 -21.41 1.74 2.89
N VAL A 325 -21.86 0.78 2.06
CA VAL A 325 -22.55 1.06 0.80
C VAL A 325 -23.99 1.49 1.05
N LYS A 326 -24.73 0.79 1.93
CA LYS A 326 -26.12 1.11 2.27
C LYS A 326 -26.29 2.51 2.86
N GLU A 327 -25.32 2.98 3.62
CA GLU A 327 -25.31 4.34 4.19
C GLU A 327 -24.63 5.37 3.28
N GLY A 328 -24.17 4.94 2.10
CA GLY A 328 -23.57 5.80 1.09
C GLY A 328 -22.20 6.37 1.51
N LEU A 329 -21.52 5.70 2.44
CA LEU A 329 -20.14 6.03 2.83
C LEU A 329 -19.14 5.51 1.79
N VAL A 330 -19.59 4.55 0.96
CA VAL A 330 -18.85 3.94 -0.13
C VAL A 330 -19.76 3.80 -1.34
N ASP A 331 -19.27 4.12 -2.53
CA ASP A 331 -19.95 3.98 -3.81
C ASP A 331 -19.11 3.10 -4.74
N ARG A 332 -19.71 2.01 -5.26
CA ARG A 332 -19.05 1.09 -6.20
C ARG A 332 -18.47 1.82 -7.42
N LYS A 333 -19.13 2.86 -7.91
CA LYS A 333 -18.68 3.65 -9.08
C LYS A 333 -17.38 4.41 -8.85
N LYS A 334 -16.95 4.57 -7.59
CA LYS A 334 -15.68 5.19 -7.19
C LYS A 334 -14.56 4.16 -6.96
N PHE A 335 -14.79 2.89 -7.32
CA PHE A 335 -13.77 1.85 -7.26
C PHE A 335 -13.00 1.72 -8.57
N THR A 336 -11.74 1.37 -8.42
CA THR A 336 -10.83 1.02 -9.50
C THR A 336 -10.06 -0.25 -9.15
N ALA A 337 -9.06 -0.62 -9.94
CA ALA A 337 -8.10 -1.65 -9.61
C ALA A 337 -6.67 -1.14 -9.83
N MET A 338 -5.71 -1.76 -9.17
CA MET A 338 -4.31 -1.34 -9.25
C MET A 338 -3.50 -2.44 -9.94
N TYR A 339 -2.83 -2.06 -11.03
CA TYR A 339 -1.94 -2.91 -11.80
C TYR A 339 -0.50 -2.65 -11.34
N GLY A 340 0.01 -3.54 -10.48
CA GLY A 340 1.27 -3.36 -9.79
C GLY A 340 2.49 -3.88 -10.54
N LEU A 341 3.67 -3.40 -10.18
CA LEU A 341 4.95 -3.95 -10.63
C LEU A 341 6.06 -3.77 -9.60
N VAL A 342 7.05 -4.67 -9.66
CA VAL A 342 8.32 -4.59 -8.91
C VAL A 342 9.48 -5.01 -9.78
N GLY A 343 10.70 -4.63 -9.38
CA GLY A 343 11.93 -5.17 -9.94
C GLY A 343 12.27 -4.63 -11.33
N LEU A 344 11.92 -3.37 -11.64
CA LEU A 344 12.31 -2.76 -12.92
C LEU A 344 13.84 -2.65 -13.04
N ALA A 345 14.52 -2.26 -11.99
CA ALA A 345 15.98 -2.10 -12.00
C ALA A 345 16.68 -3.43 -12.30
N GLU A 346 16.32 -4.49 -11.60
CA GLU A 346 16.87 -5.83 -11.80
C GLU A 346 16.52 -6.38 -13.19
N CYS A 347 15.31 -6.10 -13.68
CA CYS A 347 14.89 -6.45 -15.04
C CYS A 347 15.79 -5.81 -16.08
N VAL A 348 15.98 -4.48 -16.01
CA VAL A 348 16.84 -3.73 -16.92
C VAL A 348 18.28 -4.22 -16.86
N ASN A 349 18.83 -4.38 -15.65
CA ASN A 349 20.19 -4.83 -15.46
C ASN A 349 20.43 -6.22 -16.07
N LEU A 350 19.51 -7.16 -15.85
CA LEU A 350 19.59 -8.50 -16.42
C LEU A 350 19.46 -8.49 -17.95
N LEU A 351 18.57 -7.69 -18.50
CA LEU A 351 18.39 -7.58 -19.96
C LEU A 351 19.63 -6.97 -20.63
N MET A 352 20.25 -5.96 -20.01
CA MET A 352 21.51 -5.39 -20.47
C MET A 352 22.64 -6.44 -20.46
N GLU A 353 22.74 -7.22 -19.39
CA GLU A 353 23.74 -8.29 -19.27
C GLU A 353 23.56 -9.37 -20.38
N LYS A 354 22.31 -9.76 -20.70
CA LYS A 354 22.01 -10.70 -21.76
C LYS A 354 22.45 -10.23 -23.16
N GLU A 355 22.50 -8.90 -23.37
CA GLU A 355 23.02 -8.28 -24.61
C GLU A 355 24.56 -8.02 -24.53
N GLY A 356 25.24 -8.50 -23.49
CA GLY A 356 26.68 -8.29 -23.28
C GLY A 356 27.05 -6.87 -22.91
N ARG A 357 26.12 -6.11 -22.32
CA ARG A 357 26.27 -4.71 -21.94
C ARG A 357 26.45 -4.60 -20.43
N SER A 358 27.25 -3.61 -19.99
CA SER A 358 27.58 -3.38 -18.58
C SER A 358 26.84 -2.18 -17.95
N GLU A 359 26.01 -1.51 -18.71
CA GLU A 359 25.24 -0.36 -18.25
C GLU A 359 24.18 -0.79 -17.22
N ARG A 360 24.01 0.02 -16.19
CA ARG A 360 23.12 -0.28 -15.08
C ARG A 360 22.08 0.82 -14.88
N PHE A 361 20.90 0.37 -14.46
CA PHE A 361 19.77 1.23 -14.11
C PHE A 361 20.14 2.20 -12.99
N GLY A 362 19.78 3.48 -13.17
CA GLY A 362 20.13 4.56 -12.23
C GLY A 362 21.53 5.14 -12.40
N HIS A 363 22.37 4.56 -13.29
CA HIS A 363 23.76 4.96 -13.51
C HIS A 363 24.10 5.23 -14.96
N SER A 364 23.20 4.92 -15.88
CA SER A 364 23.45 5.04 -17.32
C SER A 364 22.18 5.43 -18.06
N GLU A 365 22.29 6.48 -18.88
CA GLU A 365 21.18 6.92 -19.74
C GLU A 365 20.63 5.79 -20.63
N ALA A 366 21.47 4.88 -21.10
CA ALA A 366 21.04 3.78 -21.95
C ALA A 366 20.21 2.74 -21.18
N ALA A 367 20.58 2.43 -19.92
CA ALA A 367 19.83 1.55 -19.06
C ALA A 367 18.50 2.20 -18.63
N ASP A 368 18.53 3.48 -18.23
CA ASP A 368 17.33 4.22 -17.86
C ASP A 368 16.35 4.34 -19.02
N ARG A 369 16.86 4.54 -20.24
CA ARG A 369 16.03 4.56 -21.46
C ARG A 369 15.33 3.21 -21.69
N LEU A 370 16.01 2.08 -21.50
CA LEU A 370 15.37 0.77 -21.56
C LEU A 370 14.28 0.63 -20.50
N GLY A 371 14.53 1.14 -19.29
CA GLY A 371 13.51 1.19 -18.23
C GLY A 371 12.27 2.00 -18.65
N VAL A 372 12.46 3.16 -19.27
CA VAL A 372 11.37 3.99 -19.82
C VAL A 372 10.62 3.25 -20.93
N GLU A 373 11.31 2.60 -21.87
CA GLU A 373 10.68 1.81 -22.93
C GLU A 373 9.82 0.65 -22.38
N ILE A 374 10.27 0.00 -21.31
CA ILE A 374 9.49 -1.05 -20.62
C ILE A 374 8.25 -0.44 -19.99
N MET A 375 8.37 0.69 -19.31
CA MET A 375 7.22 1.38 -18.71
C MET A 375 6.22 1.89 -19.75
N ASP A 376 6.69 2.38 -20.89
CA ASP A 376 5.83 2.78 -22.01
C ASP A 376 5.00 1.60 -22.54
N LEU A 377 5.60 0.40 -22.64
CA LEU A 377 4.86 -0.81 -23.04
C LEU A 377 3.80 -1.20 -22.01
N ILE A 378 4.12 -1.14 -20.73
CA ILE A 378 3.18 -1.49 -19.65
C ILE A 378 2.03 -0.46 -19.61
N ASP A 379 2.35 0.83 -19.72
CA ASP A 379 1.34 1.90 -19.74
C ASP A 379 0.42 1.79 -20.96
N ALA A 380 0.98 1.53 -22.14
CA ALA A 380 0.20 1.34 -23.37
C ALA A 380 -0.73 0.11 -23.27
N PHE A 381 -0.26 -0.99 -22.72
CA PHE A 381 -1.09 -2.16 -22.46
C PHE A 381 -2.23 -1.82 -21.50
N ASN A 382 -1.91 -1.20 -20.36
CA ASN A 382 -2.89 -0.86 -19.34
C ASN A 382 -3.98 0.11 -19.88
N ARG A 383 -3.60 1.08 -20.74
CA ARG A 383 -4.54 1.98 -21.42
C ARG A 383 -5.39 1.28 -22.48
N SER A 384 -4.94 0.16 -23.04
CA SER A 384 -5.71 -0.62 -24.02
C SER A 384 -6.67 -1.61 -23.38
N HIS A 385 -6.41 -1.98 -22.12
CA HIS A 385 -7.25 -2.89 -21.35
C HIS A 385 -8.38 -2.13 -20.66
N VAL A 386 -9.62 -2.60 -20.80
CA VAL A 386 -10.81 -1.93 -20.24
C VAL A 386 -11.61 -2.92 -19.39
N ASN A 387 -11.84 -2.55 -18.13
CA ASN A 387 -12.74 -3.24 -17.24
C ASN A 387 -13.97 -2.37 -16.94
N PRO A 388 -15.20 -2.82 -17.23
CA PRO A 388 -16.41 -1.98 -17.13
C PRO A 388 -16.75 -1.55 -15.70
N TYR A 389 -16.18 -2.18 -14.69
CA TYR A 389 -16.43 -1.85 -13.28
C TYR A 389 -15.52 -0.76 -12.73
N CYS A 390 -14.45 -0.39 -13.43
CA CYS A 390 -13.56 0.70 -13.06
C CYS A 390 -14.04 2.07 -13.59
N GLU A 391 -15.30 2.42 -13.31
CA GLU A 391 -15.97 3.61 -13.89
C GLU A 391 -15.23 4.91 -13.56
N VAL A 392 -14.69 5.05 -12.36
CA VAL A 392 -14.01 6.28 -11.90
C VAL A 392 -12.70 6.57 -12.67
N THR A 393 -12.15 5.58 -13.34
CA THR A 393 -10.93 5.67 -14.15
C THR A 393 -11.18 5.35 -15.63
N ASP A 394 -12.39 5.62 -16.13
CA ASP A 394 -12.79 5.39 -17.52
C ASP A 394 -12.54 3.94 -17.99
N GLY A 395 -12.66 2.98 -17.09
CA GLY A 395 -12.44 1.55 -17.33
C GLY A 395 -11.00 1.07 -17.18
N HIS A 396 -10.05 1.95 -16.90
CA HIS A 396 -8.64 1.56 -16.82
C HIS A 396 -8.19 1.24 -15.39
N PHE A 397 -7.28 0.28 -15.27
CA PHE A 397 -6.56 0.07 -14.03
C PHE A 397 -5.54 1.19 -13.81
N LEU A 398 -5.22 1.48 -12.57
CA LEU A 398 -4.17 2.43 -12.22
C LEU A 398 -2.84 1.71 -12.03
N LEU A 399 -1.80 2.13 -12.74
CA LEU A 399 -0.46 1.61 -12.48
C LEU A 399 0.00 1.97 -11.07
N HIS A 400 0.63 1.00 -10.41
CA HIS A 400 1.12 1.11 -9.04
C HIS A 400 2.54 0.55 -8.90
N ALA A 401 3.45 1.34 -8.38
CA ALA A 401 4.79 0.88 -8.04
C ALA A 401 4.74 0.16 -6.69
N GLN A 402 4.64 -1.16 -6.74
CA GLN A 402 4.39 -1.99 -5.57
C GLN A 402 5.50 -1.92 -4.54
N VAL A 403 5.13 -1.98 -3.27
CA VAL A 403 6.06 -2.13 -2.15
C VAL A 403 6.69 -3.53 -2.13
N GLY A 404 7.92 -3.64 -1.63
CA GLY A 404 8.57 -4.91 -1.35
C GLY A 404 7.91 -5.64 -0.18
N ILE A 405 7.82 -6.95 -0.29
CA ILE A 405 7.39 -7.85 0.78
C ILE A 405 8.53 -8.83 1.12
N ASP A 406 8.36 -9.60 2.19
CA ASP A 406 9.36 -10.56 2.68
C ASP A 406 9.80 -11.61 1.65
N SER A 407 8.93 -11.96 0.68
CA SER A 407 9.25 -12.89 -0.40
C SER A 407 10.03 -12.28 -1.59
N ASP A 408 10.25 -10.96 -1.61
CA ASP A 408 10.95 -10.26 -2.70
C ASP A 408 12.48 -10.32 -2.51
N GLN A 409 13.06 -11.47 -2.75
CA GLN A 409 14.51 -11.64 -2.64
C GLN A 409 15.23 -10.88 -3.76
N ASN A 410 16.17 -10.00 -3.38
CA ASN A 410 16.98 -9.21 -4.31
C ASN A 410 16.16 -8.48 -5.38
N THR A 411 14.97 -7.99 -5.02
CA THR A 411 14.06 -7.31 -5.92
C THR A 411 13.70 -5.95 -5.35
N SER A 412 13.97 -4.89 -6.10
CA SER A 412 13.67 -3.52 -5.68
C SER A 412 12.18 -3.21 -5.82
N PRO A 413 11.58 -2.47 -4.86
CA PRO A 413 10.18 -2.06 -4.97
C PRO A 413 9.94 -1.14 -6.16
N GLY A 414 8.98 -1.49 -7.00
CA GLY A 414 8.58 -0.66 -8.15
C GLY A 414 9.72 -0.37 -9.11
N THR A 415 10.01 0.91 -9.29
CA THR A 415 11.04 1.43 -10.21
C THR A 415 12.25 2.00 -9.48
N ARG A 416 12.45 1.65 -8.20
CA ARG A 416 13.57 2.17 -7.40
C ARG A 416 14.90 1.58 -7.85
N ILE A 417 15.95 2.39 -7.69
CA ILE A 417 17.34 1.91 -7.80
C ILE A 417 17.57 0.90 -6.67
N PRO A 418 18.32 -0.19 -6.91
CA PRO A 418 18.63 -1.17 -5.87
C PRO A 418 19.29 -0.54 -4.65
N ILE A 419 18.85 -0.97 -3.46
CA ILE A 419 19.37 -0.44 -2.19
C ILE A 419 20.86 -0.74 -2.08
N GLY A 420 21.65 0.30 -1.76
CA GLY A 420 23.12 0.25 -1.71
C GLY A 420 23.78 0.55 -3.07
N GLU A 421 23.02 0.63 -4.15
CA GLU A 421 23.50 1.03 -5.48
C GLU A 421 23.04 2.44 -5.87
N GLU A 422 22.50 3.21 -4.93
CA GLU A 422 22.03 4.58 -5.23
C GLU A 422 23.22 5.49 -5.65
N PRO A 423 23.01 6.41 -6.62
CA PRO A 423 24.03 7.38 -7.05
C PRO A 423 24.62 8.16 -5.87
N ASP A 424 25.89 8.55 -5.95
CA ASP A 424 26.55 9.36 -4.93
C ASP A 424 25.84 10.71 -4.76
N GLU A 425 25.55 11.35 -5.87
CA GLU A 425 24.88 12.65 -5.88
C GLU A 425 23.35 12.49 -5.79
N LEU A 426 22.73 13.20 -4.83
CA LEU A 426 21.30 13.19 -4.65
C LEU A 426 20.55 13.65 -5.91
N ILE A 427 21.09 14.65 -6.61
CA ILE A 427 20.45 15.18 -7.83
C ILE A 427 20.35 14.14 -8.95
N ASP A 428 21.34 13.24 -9.08
CA ASP A 428 21.29 12.19 -10.09
C ASP A 428 20.27 11.10 -9.72
N HIS A 429 20.12 10.80 -8.42
CA HIS A 429 19.04 9.95 -7.93
C HIS A 429 17.66 10.57 -8.24
N LEU A 430 17.47 11.87 -7.93
CA LEU A 430 16.21 12.57 -8.21
C LEU A 430 15.90 12.63 -9.72
N LYS A 431 16.90 12.82 -10.59
CA LYS A 431 16.73 12.76 -12.05
C LYS A 431 16.24 11.39 -12.51
N ASN A 432 16.82 10.31 -12.00
CA ASN A 432 16.39 8.95 -12.36
C ASN A 432 14.91 8.73 -11.96
N ILE A 433 14.54 8.97 -10.69
CA ILE A 433 13.17 8.72 -10.24
C ILE A 433 12.13 9.60 -10.95
N SER A 434 12.49 10.81 -11.37
CA SER A 434 11.61 11.71 -12.11
C SER A 434 11.17 11.14 -13.48
N LEU A 435 11.97 10.27 -14.08
CA LEU A 435 11.63 9.59 -15.32
C LEU A 435 10.42 8.65 -15.17
N PHE A 436 10.22 8.10 -13.96
CA PHE A 436 9.29 7.00 -13.72
C PHE A 436 8.03 7.40 -12.94
N HIS A 437 8.07 8.42 -12.07
CA HIS A 437 6.96 8.76 -11.19
C HIS A 437 5.67 9.15 -11.94
N LYS A 438 5.78 9.66 -13.17
CA LYS A 438 4.63 10.01 -14.05
C LYS A 438 3.75 8.81 -14.43
N TYR A 439 4.29 7.59 -14.45
CA TYR A 439 3.54 6.40 -14.87
C TYR A 439 2.56 5.86 -13.82
N PHE A 440 2.60 6.36 -12.58
CA PHE A 440 1.92 5.73 -11.46
C PHE A 440 0.81 6.60 -10.84
N PRO A 441 -0.37 6.70 -11.47
CA PRO A 441 -1.51 7.42 -10.88
C PRO A 441 -1.89 6.92 -9.50
N SER A 442 -1.86 5.60 -9.28
CA SER A 442 -2.11 5.00 -7.97
C SER A 442 -0.93 5.08 -7.01
N GLY A 443 0.17 5.67 -7.41
CA GLY A 443 1.26 6.00 -6.53
C GLY A 443 2.53 5.19 -6.70
N THR A 444 3.59 5.89 -6.42
CA THR A 444 4.97 5.41 -6.27
C THR A 444 5.64 6.32 -5.26
N GLY A 445 6.82 5.98 -4.78
CA GLY A 445 7.55 6.86 -3.88
C GLY A 445 8.99 6.43 -3.68
N ASP A 446 9.81 7.36 -3.23
CA ASP A 446 11.19 7.13 -2.88
C ASP A 446 11.48 7.53 -1.43
N ILE A 447 12.54 6.96 -0.84
CA ILE A 447 12.82 7.06 0.60
C ILE A 447 14.28 7.45 0.79
N PHE A 448 14.50 8.52 1.56
CA PHE A 448 15.81 9.09 1.83
C PHE A 448 16.09 9.11 3.34
N PRO A 449 16.92 8.20 3.86
CA PRO A 449 17.51 8.40 5.18
C PRO A 449 18.46 9.60 5.12
N VAL A 450 18.38 10.47 6.11
CA VAL A 450 19.22 11.68 6.20
C VAL A 450 20.11 11.64 7.43
N ASP A 451 21.25 12.35 7.34
CA ASP A 451 22.19 12.46 8.44
C ASP A 451 21.63 13.31 9.61
N LEU A 452 22.13 13.04 10.81
CA LEU A 452 21.75 13.75 12.04
C LEU A 452 21.92 15.27 11.97
N THR A 453 22.82 15.76 11.14
CA THR A 453 23.06 17.20 10.98
C THR A 453 21.85 17.94 10.40
N VAL A 454 21.00 17.22 9.68
CA VAL A 454 19.77 17.76 9.08
C VAL A 454 18.76 18.24 10.14
N HIS A 455 18.78 17.69 11.35
CA HIS A 455 17.98 18.20 12.46
C HIS A 455 18.27 19.67 12.79
N ARG A 456 19.50 20.13 12.53
CA ARG A 456 19.92 21.53 12.72
C ARG A 456 19.60 22.42 11.52
N ASN A 457 19.37 21.82 10.36
CA ASN A 457 19.02 22.53 9.13
C ASN A 457 17.92 21.82 8.34
N PRO A 458 16.67 21.80 8.84
CA PRO A 458 15.56 21.16 8.15
C PRO A 458 15.21 21.83 6.81
N HIS A 459 15.67 23.07 6.56
CA HIS A 459 15.54 23.74 5.25
C HIS A 459 16.19 22.96 4.11
N PHE A 460 17.22 22.16 4.38
CA PHE A 460 17.79 21.27 3.37
C PHE A 460 16.75 20.31 2.79
N VAL A 461 15.93 19.70 3.65
CA VAL A 461 14.83 18.80 3.19
C VAL A 461 13.71 19.60 2.52
N LEU A 462 13.41 20.81 3.02
CA LEU A 462 12.43 21.71 2.40
C LEU A 462 12.82 22.00 0.94
N ASP A 463 14.06 22.37 0.70
CA ASP A 463 14.58 22.68 -0.64
C ASP A 463 14.52 21.45 -1.56
N ILE A 464 14.84 20.26 -1.05
CA ILE A 464 14.71 19.00 -1.79
C ILE A 464 13.25 18.76 -2.18
N ILE A 465 12.31 18.87 -1.25
CA ILE A 465 10.87 18.66 -1.51
C ILE A 465 10.39 19.64 -2.58
N ARG A 466 10.67 20.94 -2.42
CA ARG A 466 10.28 21.97 -3.38
C ARG A 466 10.90 21.75 -4.76
N GLY A 467 12.17 21.34 -4.80
CA GLY A 467 12.86 21.00 -6.05
C GLY A 467 12.28 19.77 -6.74
N ALA A 468 12.08 18.71 -5.98
CA ALA A 468 11.53 17.46 -6.47
C ALA A 468 10.10 17.60 -7.04
N MET A 469 9.23 18.40 -6.37
CA MET A 469 7.88 18.68 -6.87
C MET A 469 7.91 19.33 -8.27
N LYS A 470 8.91 20.19 -8.54
CA LYS A 470 9.12 20.81 -9.86
C LYS A 470 9.70 19.87 -10.92
N MET A 471 10.19 18.71 -10.50
CA MET A 471 10.70 17.65 -11.37
C MET A 471 9.63 16.55 -11.61
N ASP A 472 8.36 16.82 -11.30
CA ASP A 472 7.26 15.85 -11.39
C ASP A 472 7.50 14.56 -10.56
N ILE A 473 8.19 14.71 -9.42
CA ILE A 473 8.32 13.62 -8.46
C ILE A 473 7.05 13.58 -7.61
N ARG A 474 6.40 12.43 -7.58
CA ARG A 474 5.08 12.25 -7.00
C ARG A 474 5.09 12.16 -5.47
N TYR A 475 6.09 11.49 -4.89
CA TYR A 475 6.06 11.14 -3.47
C TYR A 475 7.47 10.89 -2.93
N LEU A 476 7.79 11.53 -1.81
CA LEU A 476 9.07 11.40 -1.13
C LEU A 476 8.86 11.15 0.36
N SER A 477 9.76 10.39 0.94
CA SER A 477 9.82 10.14 2.37
C SER A 477 11.22 10.38 2.92
N PHE A 478 11.28 10.96 4.11
CA PHE A 478 12.54 11.21 4.82
C PHE A 478 12.46 10.65 6.23
N TYR A 479 13.57 10.18 6.75
CA TYR A 479 13.71 9.83 8.16
C TYR A 479 15.17 9.99 8.59
N SER A 480 15.41 10.24 9.88
CA SER A 480 16.77 10.33 10.41
C SER A 480 17.40 8.95 10.49
N SER A 481 18.66 8.83 10.10
CA SER A 481 19.41 7.56 10.07
C SER A 481 19.49 6.86 11.44
N ASP A 482 19.31 7.60 12.55
CA ASP A 482 19.29 7.09 13.93
C ASP A 482 17.88 6.83 14.49
N SER A 483 16.81 7.14 13.74
CA SER A 483 15.45 6.96 14.20
C SER A 483 15.12 5.49 14.48
N ASP A 484 14.37 5.21 15.57
CA ASP A 484 13.82 3.89 15.84
C ASP A 484 12.71 3.55 14.83
N VAL A 485 11.84 4.52 14.53
CA VAL A 485 10.82 4.36 13.49
C VAL A 485 11.45 4.59 12.13
N ILE A 486 11.35 3.61 11.25
CA ILE A 486 11.90 3.67 9.89
C ILE A 486 10.84 3.33 8.84
N ARG A 487 11.09 3.77 7.60
CA ARG A 487 10.32 3.32 6.45
C ARG A 487 10.96 2.12 5.78
N VAL A 488 10.22 1.04 5.71
CA VAL A 488 10.65 -0.15 4.96
C VAL A 488 10.46 0.10 3.46
N THR A 489 9.22 0.34 3.08
CA THR A 489 8.82 0.78 1.72
C THR A 489 7.78 1.89 1.86
N GLY A 490 6.49 1.59 1.66
CA GLY A 490 5.41 2.53 1.95
C GLY A 490 4.84 2.41 3.36
N TYR A 491 5.37 1.55 4.21
CA TYR A 491 4.92 1.33 5.57
C TYR A 491 6.08 1.52 6.58
N LEU A 492 5.71 1.65 7.85
CA LEU A 492 6.61 1.97 8.96
C LEU A 492 6.79 0.76 9.87
N VAL A 493 7.99 0.63 10.44
CA VAL A 493 8.29 -0.32 11.51
C VAL A 493 9.23 0.31 12.51
N LYS A 494 9.32 -0.26 13.72
CA LYS A 494 10.34 0.09 14.70
C LYS A 494 11.51 -0.88 14.63
N ARG A 495 12.73 -0.37 14.59
CA ARG A 495 13.96 -1.20 14.65
C ARG A 495 13.96 -2.05 15.91
N SER A 496 13.61 -1.45 17.05
CA SER A 496 13.52 -2.12 18.35
C SER A 496 12.49 -3.27 18.36
N GLU A 497 11.39 -3.17 17.61
CA GLU A 497 10.42 -4.27 17.46
C GLU A 497 10.94 -5.36 16.51
N MET A 498 11.65 -5.00 15.44
CA MET A 498 12.30 -6.01 14.58
C MET A 498 13.35 -6.82 15.35
N GLU A 499 14.15 -6.17 16.20
CA GLU A 499 15.14 -6.83 17.06
C GLU A 499 14.48 -7.80 18.04
N LYS A 500 13.38 -7.42 18.69
CA LYS A 500 12.60 -8.30 19.56
C LYS A 500 12.06 -9.52 18.81
N LEU A 501 11.47 -9.30 17.64
CA LEU A 501 10.93 -10.38 16.83
C LEU A 501 12.03 -11.36 16.38
N ASP A 502 13.20 -10.84 15.99
CA ASP A 502 14.35 -11.66 15.60
C ASP A 502 14.94 -12.45 16.80
N ALA A 503 14.77 -11.92 18.02
CA ALA A 503 15.10 -12.63 19.26
C ALA A 503 14.04 -13.66 19.70
N GLY A 504 12.93 -13.81 18.95
CA GLY A 504 11.84 -14.75 19.24
C GLY A 504 10.80 -14.23 20.23
N GLU A 505 10.75 -12.91 20.45
CA GLU A 505 9.75 -12.27 21.29
C GLU A 505 8.51 -11.86 20.48
N ASN A 506 7.37 -11.77 21.14
CA ASN A 506 6.13 -11.27 20.53
C ASN A 506 6.23 -9.77 20.27
N VAL A 507 5.74 -9.36 19.11
CA VAL A 507 5.55 -7.95 18.75
C VAL A 507 4.09 -7.70 18.36
N ARG A 508 3.62 -6.50 18.62
CA ARG A 508 2.21 -6.17 18.41
C ARG A 508 1.87 -5.94 16.93
N GLN A 509 2.73 -5.22 16.22
CA GLN A 509 2.46 -4.80 14.84
C GLN A 509 2.70 -5.94 13.85
N ASN A 510 1.69 -6.26 13.03
CA ASN A 510 1.78 -7.29 11.97
C ASN A 510 2.86 -6.95 10.93
N THR A 511 3.01 -5.67 10.62
CA THR A 511 4.00 -5.17 9.66
C THR A 511 5.45 -5.31 10.13
N THR A 512 5.70 -5.56 11.41
CA THR A 512 7.07 -5.81 11.92
C THR A 512 7.67 -7.06 11.28
N GLY A 513 6.89 -8.12 11.09
CA GLY A 513 7.33 -9.35 10.40
C GLY A 513 7.72 -9.10 8.94
N LEU A 514 6.90 -8.35 8.21
CA LEU A 514 7.19 -7.93 6.83
C LEU A 514 8.46 -7.06 6.77
N GLY A 515 8.62 -6.15 7.74
CA GLY A 515 9.80 -5.29 7.86
C GLY A 515 11.07 -6.06 8.10
N LEU A 516 11.05 -7.02 9.02
CA LEU A 516 12.20 -7.89 9.32
C LEU A 516 12.58 -8.74 8.10
N GLY A 517 11.60 -9.33 7.40
CA GLY A 517 11.82 -10.06 6.16
C GLY A 517 12.44 -9.18 5.07
N SER A 518 11.92 -7.97 4.88
CA SER A 518 12.46 -7.00 3.92
C SER A 518 13.86 -6.51 4.30
N ALA A 519 14.17 -6.35 5.60
CA ALA A 519 15.51 -6.01 6.06
C ALA A 519 16.54 -7.09 5.70
N LYS A 520 16.15 -8.36 5.81
CA LYS A 520 17.02 -9.51 5.46
C LYS A 520 17.15 -9.71 3.95
N ASN A 521 16.04 -9.59 3.20
CA ASN A 521 15.97 -9.94 1.79
C ASN A 521 16.31 -8.80 0.83
N CYS A 522 16.02 -7.55 1.21
CA CYS A 522 16.18 -6.36 0.35
C CYS A 522 17.14 -5.33 0.94
N LYS A 523 17.86 -5.64 2.02
CA LYS A 523 18.87 -4.77 2.65
C LYS A 523 18.37 -3.34 2.95
N ILE A 524 17.11 -3.18 3.35
CA ILE A 524 16.48 -1.86 3.52
C ILE A 524 17.20 -0.95 4.53
N LEU A 525 18.01 -1.51 5.42
CA LEU A 525 18.82 -0.77 6.39
C LEU A 525 20.11 -0.19 5.79
N ASP A 526 20.50 -0.63 4.59
CA ASP A 526 21.75 -0.26 3.91
C ASP A 526 21.53 0.88 2.88
N ARG A 527 20.36 1.56 2.92
CA ARG A 527 20.12 2.73 2.07
C ARG A 527 21.17 3.80 2.30
N ARG A 528 21.58 4.43 1.21
CA ARG A 528 22.53 5.54 1.27
C ARG A 528 21.95 6.71 2.09
N VAL A 529 22.64 7.10 3.14
CA VAL A 529 22.30 8.27 3.96
C VAL A 529 22.67 9.55 3.18
N ARG A 530 21.80 10.55 3.20
CA ARG A 530 21.94 11.83 2.50
C ARG A 530 22.24 12.98 3.45
#